data_c6e08866df5a7a467b2bbcf4024b998e
#
_entry.id   c6e08866df5a7a467b2bbcf4024b998e
#
_cell.length_a   1.000
_cell.length_b   1.000
_cell.length_c   1.000
_cell.angle_alpha   90.00
_cell.angle_beta   90.00
_cell.angle_gamma   90.00
#
_symmetry.space_group_name_H-M   'P 1'
#
loop_
_entity.id
_entity.type
_entity.pdbx_description
1 polymer ?
#
loop_
_entity_poly.entity_id
_entity_poly.type
_entity_poly.pdbx_seq_one_letter_code
_entity_poly.pdbx_strand_id
1 'polypeptide(L)'
;EVKGLVTSEQWLNFNFIQGDIRNLEDCQKACVEVDYVLHQAALGSVPRSIKDPITTNDVNVSGFLNMLTAARDAKVKRFVYAASSSTYGDSQGLPKVEDIIGKPLSPYAITKYVNELYAEIFSRTYGLETIGLRYFNVFGRKQDPNGAYAAVIPKFVMQLMRGESPVINGDGNYSRDFTYIDNV
;
A
#
# COMPACT_ATOMS: atom_id res chain seq x y z
N GLU A 1 15.90 2.02 13.29
CA GLU A 1 14.50 2.03 13.75
C GLU A 1 14.00 0.60 13.99
N VAL A 2 14.08 -0.30 13.01
CA VAL A 2 13.64 -1.72 13.11
C VAL A 2 14.32 -2.44 14.30
N LYS A 3 15.62 -2.21 14.51
CA LYS A 3 16.38 -2.82 15.62
C LYS A 3 15.75 -2.56 17.00
N GLY A 4 15.07 -1.43 17.19
CA GLY A 4 14.38 -1.10 18.44
C GLY A 4 12.99 -1.74 18.60
N LEU A 5 12.51 -2.48 17.60
CA LEU A 5 11.19 -3.12 17.59
C LEU A 5 11.26 -4.63 17.76
N VAL A 6 12.46 -5.21 17.74
CA VAL A 6 12.70 -6.66 17.77
C VAL A 6 13.68 -7.01 18.89
N THR A 7 13.65 -8.26 19.33
CA THR A 7 14.63 -8.77 20.30
C THR A 7 16.02 -8.91 19.68
N SER A 8 17.07 -9.05 20.51
CA SER A 8 18.43 -9.27 20.01
C SER A 8 18.55 -10.56 19.20
N GLU A 9 17.81 -11.60 19.55
CA GLU A 9 17.76 -12.86 18.81
C GLU A 9 17.08 -12.70 17.44
N GLN A 10 15.94 -12.02 17.40
CA GLN A 10 15.24 -11.72 16.14
C GLN A 10 16.09 -10.83 15.23
N TRP A 11 16.87 -9.90 15.80
CA TRP A 11 17.76 -9.03 15.04
C TRP A 11 18.85 -9.79 14.29
N LEU A 12 19.34 -10.92 14.82
CA LEU A 12 20.34 -11.75 14.14
C LEU A 12 19.81 -12.38 12.84
N ASN A 13 18.50 -12.54 12.74
CA ASN A 13 17.84 -13.09 11.57
C ASN A 13 17.30 -12.00 10.62
N PHE A 14 17.51 -10.72 10.95
CA PHE A 14 17.07 -9.61 10.11
C PHE A 14 18.11 -9.29 9.04
N ASN A 15 17.71 -9.46 7.78
CA ASN A 15 18.52 -9.10 6.63
C ASN A 15 17.90 -7.88 5.92
N PHE A 16 18.65 -6.79 5.78
CA PHE A 16 18.23 -5.60 5.08
C PHE A 16 18.83 -5.58 3.66
N ILE A 17 17.96 -5.57 2.66
CA ILE A 17 18.34 -5.43 1.25
C ILE A 17 17.82 -4.09 0.73
N GLN A 18 18.71 -3.20 0.32
CA GLN A 18 18.34 -1.99 -0.38
C GLN A 18 18.15 -2.30 -1.87
N GLY A 19 16.97 -1.98 -2.42
CA GLY A 19 16.64 -2.25 -3.81
C GLY A 19 15.45 -1.43 -4.30
N ASP A 20 15.13 -1.60 -5.57
CA ASP A 20 13.98 -0.97 -6.22
C ASP A 20 13.10 -2.05 -6.87
N ILE A 21 11.81 -2.06 -6.54
CA ILE A 21 10.87 -3.05 -7.09
C ILE A 21 10.72 -2.96 -8.63
N ARG A 22 11.09 -1.84 -9.24
CA ARG A 22 11.15 -1.70 -10.71
C ARG A 22 12.27 -2.54 -11.33
N ASN A 23 13.24 -2.96 -10.53
CA ASN A 23 14.31 -3.86 -10.97
C ASN A 23 13.95 -5.30 -10.57
N LEU A 24 13.72 -6.14 -11.56
CA LEU A 24 13.36 -7.55 -11.36
C LEU A 24 14.45 -8.32 -10.59
N GLU A 25 15.74 -8.04 -10.84
CA GLU A 25 16.82 -8.72 -10.12
C GLU A 25 16.82 -8.41 -8.61
N ASP A 26 16.48 -7.17 -8.21
CA ASP A 26 16.35 -6.81 -6.81
C ASP A 26 15.17 -7.54 -6.16
N CYS A 27 14.05 -7.67 -6.89
CA CYS A 27 12.89 -8.45 -6.42
C CYS A 27 13.25 -9.93 -6.26
N GLN A 28 13.97 -10.51 -7.22
CA GLN A 28 14.43 -11.91 -7.16
C GLN A 28 15.36 -12.15 -5.97
N LYS A 29 16.34 -11.27 -5.74
CA LYS A 29 17.22 -11.34 -4.58
C LYS A 29 16.46 -11.29 -3.25
N ALA A 30 15.44 -10.43 -3.18
CA ALA A 30 14.61 -10.30 -1.98
C ALA A 30 13.73 -11.52 -1.70
N CYS A 31 13.42 -12.34 -2.72
CA CYS A 31 12.56 -13.52 -2.59
C CYS A 31 13.35 -14.83 -2.39
N VAL A 32 14.69 -14.82 -2.32
CA VAL A 32 15.49 -16.02 -2.08
C VAL A 32 15.20 -16.60 -0.70
N GLU A 33 14.82 -17.89 -0.63
CA GLU A 33 14.52 -18.62 0.61
C GLU A 33 13.41 -17.97 1.47
N VAL A 34 12.44 -17.27 0.84
CA VAL A 34 11.33 -16.60 1.49
C VAL A 34 10.06 -17.44 1.39
N ASP A 35 9.39 -17.68 2.51
CA ASP A 35 8.10 -18.38 2.57
C ASP A 35 6.91 -17.45 2.30
N TYR A 36 6.96 -16.22 2.77
CA TYR A 36 5.85 -15.25 2.73
C TYR A 36 6.35 -13.88 2.29
N VAL A 37 5.59 -13.22 1.44
CA VAL A 37 5.85 -11.83 1.04
C VAL A 37 4.75 -10.93 1.59
N LEU A 38 5.13 -9.87 2.30
CA LEU A 38 4.26 -8.77 2.72
C LEU A 38 4.62 -7.53 1.90
N HIS A 39 3.94 -7.35 0.77
CA HIS A 39 4.25 -6.29 -0.19
C HIS A 39 3.54 -4.99 0.15
N GLN A 40 4.28 -4.04 0.72
CA GLN A 40 3.78 -2.71 1.08
C GLN A 40 4.36 -1.59 0.18
N ALA A 41 5.32 -1.93 -0.68
CA ALA A 41 6.02 -0.96 -1.52
C ALA A 41 5.12 -0.41 -2.62
N ALA A 42 4.93 0.88 -2.66
CA ALA A 42 4.22 1.59 -3.71
C ALA A 42 4.43 3.11 -3.59
N LEU A 43 4.16 3.84 -4.67
CA LEU A 43 3.94 5.27 -4.60
C LEU A 43 2.47 5.55 -4.28
N GLY A 44 2.19 5.94 -3.04
CA GLY A 44 0.87 6.41 -2.61
C GLY A 44 0.59 7.85 -3.09
N SER A 45 -0.62 8.32 -2.94
CA SER A 45 -1.12 9.70 -3.22
C SER A 45 -1.76 9.90 -4.59
N VAL A 46 -3.04 10.25 -4.50
CA VAL A 46 -3.84 10.68 -5.66
C VAL A 46 -3.23 11.92 -6.32
N PRO A 47 -2.89 13.02 -5.61
CA PRO A 47 -2.29 14.21 -6.23
C PRO A 47 -0.98 13.92 -6.96
N ARG A 48 -0.10 13.06 -6.40
CA ARG A 48 1.13 12.66 -7.09
C ARG A 48 0.81 11.94 -8.39
N SER A 49 -0.10 10.97 -8.36
CA SER A 49 -0.44 10.18 -9.55
C SER A 49 -1.04 11.03 -10.68
N ILE A 50 -1.72 12.12 -10.34
CA ILE A 50 -2.22 13.08 -11.33
C ILE A 50 -1.06 13.88 -11.92
N LYS A 51 -0.11 14.31 -11.07
CA LYS A 51 1.05 15.10 -11.51
C LYS A 51 2.06 14.27 -12.31
N ASP A 52 2.29 13.02 -11.91
CA ASP A 52 3.25 12.11 -12.54
C ASP A 52 2.67 10.68 -12.61
N PRO A 53 1.76 10.45 -13.58
CA PRO A 53 1.13 9.14 -13.75
C PRO A 53 2.10 8.08 -14.27
N ILE A 54 3.13 8.45 -15.04
CA ILE A 54 4.08 7.51 -15.63
C ILE A 54 4.91 6.85 -14.53
N THR A 55 5.58 7.63 -13.68
CA THR A 55 6.35 7.09 -12.56
C THR A 55 5.47 6.33 -11.57
N THR A 56 4.24 6.81 -11.34
CA THR A 56 3.27 6.11 -10.49
C THR A 56 2.92 4.73 -11.05
N ASN A 57 2.66 4.63 -12.36
CA ASN A 57 2.40 3.36 -13.03
C ASN A 57 3.62 2.44 -12.99
N ASP A 58 4.79 2.96 -13.30
CA ASP A 58 6.04 2.17 -13.34
C ASP A 58 6.33 1.51 -11.99
N VAL A 59 6.24 2.26 -10.90
CA VAL A 59 6.43 1.70 -9.56
C VAL A 59 5.28 0.77 -9.16
N ASN A 60 4.03 1.23 -9.31
CA ASN A 60 2.89 0.52 -8.73
C ASN A 60 2.39 -0.67 -9.56
N VAL A 61 2.58 -0.64 -10.88
CA VAL A 61 2.14 -1.72 -11.77
C VAL A 61 3.33 -2.58 -12.18
N SER A 62 4.35 -2.01 -12.82
CA SER A 62 5.52 -2.78 -13.27
C SER A 62 6.29 -3.34 -12.06
N GLY A 63 6.51 -2.54 -11.01
CA GLY A 63 7.17 -2.99 -9.79
C GLY A 63 6.37 -4.06 -9.05
N PHE A 64 5.06 -3.95 -8.98
CA PHE A 64 4.20 -4.99 -8.40
C PHE A 64 4.28 -6.30 -9.19
N LEU A 65 4.25 -6.21 -10.53
CA LEU A 65 4.36 -7.39 -11.40
C LEU A 65 5.73 -8.07 -11.27
N ASN A 66 6.81 -7.30 -11.12
CA ASN A 66 8.14 -7.84 -10.83
C ASN A 66 8.14 -8.64 -9.52
N MET A 67 7.54 -8.08 -8.46
CA MET A 67 7.44 -8.78 -7.16
C MET A 67 6.57 -10.04 -7.24
N LEU A 68 5.44 -10.02 -7.94
CA LEU A 68 4.64 -11.22 -8.18
C LEU A 68 5.43 -12.29 -8.96
N THR A 69 6.17 -11.87 -9.97
CA THR A 69 7.00 -12.75 -10.79
C THR A 69 8.10 -13.39 -9.93
N ALA A 70 8.82 -12.59 -9.17
CA ALA A 70 9.87 -13.08 -8.28
C ALA A 70 9.33 -14.03 -7.19
N ALA A 71 8.18 -13.70 -6.60
CA ALA A 71 7.52 -14.54 -5.59
C ALA A 71 7.05 -15.89 -6.18
N ARG A 72 6.48 -15.89 -7.39
CA ARG A 72 6.10 -17.10 -8.12
C ARG A 72 7.31 -17.99 -8.37
N ASP A 73 8.40 -17.42 -8.89
CA ASP A 73 9.59 -18.17 -9.30
C ASP A 73 10.33 -18.74 -8.07
N ALA A 74 10.30 -18.01 -6.94
CA ALA A 74 10.80 -18.48 -5.64
C ALA A 74 9.85 -19.47 -4.95
N LYS A 75 8.66 -19.76 -5.50
CA LYS A 75 7.65 -20.64 -4.93
C LYS A 75 7.21 -20.22 -3.52
N VAL A 76 7.04 -18.91 -3.34
CA VAL A 76 6.53 -18.33 -2.11
C VAL A 76 5.16 -18.93 -1.78
N LYS A 77 4.92 -19.30 -0.51
CA LYS A 77 3.66 -19.91 -0.06
C LYS A 77 2.48 -18.95 -0.14
N ARG A 78 2.70 -17.68 0.19
CA ARG A 78 1.66 -16.65 0.15
C ARG A 78 2.23 -15.26 -0.09
N PHE A 79 1.52 -14.49 -0.90
CA PHE A 79 1.81 -13.09 -1.23
C PHE A 79 0.68 -12.20 -0.72
N VAL A 80 0.91 -11.47 0.37
CA VAL A 80 -0.03 -10.50 0.94
C VAL A 80 0.37 -9.10 0.49
N TYR A 81 -0.57 -8.30 0.00
CA TYR A 81 -0.23 -6.98 -0.54
C TYR A 81 -1.20 -5.88 -0.11
N ALA A 82 -0.68 -4.66 -0.06
CA ALA A 82 -1.48 -3.46 0.14
C ALA A 82 -2.26 -3.12 -1.14
N ALA A 83 -3.51 -3.53 -1.21
CA ALA A 83 -4.50 -2.97 -2.11
C ALA A 83 -4.94 -1.59 -1.58
N SER A 84 -6.08 -1.07 -2.00
CA SER A 84 -6.53 0.26 -1.56
C SER A 84 -8.04 0.40 -1.61
N SER A 85 -8.61 1.10 -0.66
CA SER A 85 -10.01 1.53 -0.71
C SER A 85 -10.32 2.43 -1.92
N SER A 86 -9.30 3.02 -2.56
CA SER A 86 -9.47 3.78 -3.79
C SER A 86 -10.00 2.94 -4.97
N THR A 87 -9.86 1.61 -4.91
CA THR A 87 -10.44 0.66 -5.88
C THR A 87 -11.96 0.72 -5.90
N TYR A 88 -12.61 1.10 -4.80
CA TYR A 88 -14.07 1.28 -4.78
C TYR A 88 -14.57 2.41 -5.69
N GLY A 89 -13.69 3.36 -6.05
CA GLY A 89 -13.98 4.40 -7.02
C GLY A 89 -15.22 5.22 -6.68
N ASP A 90 -16.12 5.39 -7.66
CA ASP A 90 -17.38 6.14 -7.54
C ASP A 90 -18.57 5.29 -7.04
N SER A 91 -18.35 4.08 -6.55
CA SER A 91 -19.40 3.26 -5.94
C SER A 91 -20.12 4.01 -4.83
N GLN A 92 -21.45 4.04 -4.87
CA GLN A 92 -22.28 4.77 -3.89
C GLN A 92 -22.72 3.89 -2.70
N GLY A 93 -22.62 2.56 -2.82
CA GLY A 93 -23.08 1.63 -1.78
C GLY A 93 -22.28 1.77 -0.47
N LEU A 94 -22.98 1.69 0.66
CA LEU A 94 -22.41 1.61 2.02
C LEU A 94 -23.14 0.50 2.80
N PRO A 95 -22.40 -0.31 3.60
CA PRO A 95 -20.94 -0.35 3.66
C PRO A 95 -20.30 -0.77 2.35
N LYS A 96 -19.01 -0.46 2.15
CA LYS A 96 -18.26 -1.00 1.01
C LYS A 96 -18.07 -2.50 1.19
N VAL A 97 -18.29 -3.25 0.11
CA VAL A 97 -18.08 -4.71 0.04
C VAL A 97 -17.18 -5.03 -1.16
N GLU A 98 -16.44 -6.10 -1.06
CA GLU A 98 -15.33 -6.40 -1.98
C GLU A 98 -15.80 -6.59 -3.44
N ASP A 99 -16.96 -7.19 -3.63
CA ASP A 99 -17.50 -7.54 -4.96
C ASP A 99 -18.14 -6.35 -5.71
N ILE A 100 -18.37 -5.23 -5.02
CA ILE A 100 -19.05 -4.06 -5.59
C ILE A 100 -18.10 -2.88 -5.67
N ILE A 101 -17.50 -2.69 -6.83
CA ILE A 101 -16.62 -1.56 -7.11
C ILE A 101 -17.25 -0.65 -8.17
N GLY A 102 -16.90 0.64 -8.12
CA GLY A 102 -17.23 1.60 -9.17
C GLY A 102 -16.06 1.81 -10.13
N LYS A 103 -16.07 2.96 -10.81
CA LYS A 103 -14.99 3.35 -11.72
C LYS A 103 -13.87 4.03 -10.92
N PRO A 104 -12.58 3.66 -11.14
CA PRO A 104 -11.47 4.35 -10.50
C PRO A 104 -11.47 5.85 -10.80
N LEU A 105 -11.21 6.68 -9.77
CA LEU A 105 -11.26 8.13 -9.86
C LEU A 105 -9.89 8.81 -10.02
N SER A 106 -8.82 8.06 -10.13
CA SER A 106 -7.46 8.60 -10.28
C SER A 106 -6.50 7.57 -10.89
N PRO A 107 -5.37 8.02 -11.47
CA PRO A 107 -4.30 7.10 -11.91
C PRO A 107 -3.83 6.17 -10.79
N TYR A 108 -3.70 6.66 -9.56
CA TYR A 108 -3.39 5.82 -8.39
C TYR A 108 -4.43 4.69 -8.19
N ALA A 109 -5.71 5.01 -8.25
CA ALA A 109 -6.78 4.03 -8.10
C ALA A 109 -6.71 2.95 -9.21
N ILE A 110 -6.42 3.37 -10.45
CA ILE A 110 -6.20 2.44 -11.57
C ILE A 110 -5.05 1.50 -11.26
N THR A 111 -3.89 2.02 -10.80
CA THR A 111 -2.73 1.15 -10.51
C THR A 111 -3.04 0.12 -9.43
N LYS A 112 -3.79 0.49 -8.40
CA LYS A 112 -4.18 -0.43 -7.32
C LYS A 112 -5.19 -1.47 -7.79
N TYR A 113 -6.13 -1.09 -8.63
CA TYR A 113 -7.07 -2.06 -9.22
C TYR A 113 -6.36 -3.05 -10.17
N VAL A 114 -5.43 -2.56 -10.99
CA VAL A 114 -4.61 -3.44 -11.86
C VAL A 114 -3.81 -4.45 -11.04
N ASN A 115 -3.30 -4.06 -9.85
CA ASN A 115 -2.62 -5.00 -8.97
C ASN A 115 -3.53 -6.16 -8.53
N GLU A 116 -4.79 -5.88 -8.22
CA GLU A 116 -5.77 -6.92 -7.87
C GLU A 116 -6.02 -7.87 -9.04
N LEU A 117 -6.17 -7.35 -10.26
CA LEU A 117 -6.35 -8.16 -11.46
C LEU A 117 -5.13 -9.06 -11.72
N TYR A 118 -3.90 -8.53 -11.59
CA TYR A 118 -2.69 -9.35 -11.72
C TYR A 118 -2.60 -10.42 -10.64
N ALA A 119 -2.88 -10.08 -9.38
CA ALA A 119 -2.85 -11.02 -8.28
C ALA A 119 -3.84 -12.18 -8.48
N GLU A 120 -5.06 -11.88 -8.94
CA GLU A 120 -6.06 -12.90 -9.28
C GLU A 120 -5.57 -13.84 -10.40
N ILE A 121 -5.03 -13.28 -11.48
CA ILE A 121 -4.51 -14.09 -12.60
C ILE A 121 -3.31 -14.92 -12.16
N PHE A 122 -2.41 -14.39 -11.35
CA PHE A 122 -1.27 -15.15 -10.82
C PHE A 122 -1.72 -16.30 -9.93
N SER A 123 -2.74 -16.09 -9.11
CA SER A 123 -3.35 -17.16 -8.30
C SER A 123 -3.93 -18.26 -9.18
N ARG A 124 -4.74 -17.90 -10.16
CA ARG A 124 -5.45 -18.89 -11.04
C ARG A 124 -4.51 -19.61 -11.98
N THR A 125 -3.49 -18.91 -12.53
CA THR A 125 -2.64 -19.44 -13.60
C THR A 125 -1.42 -20.16 -13.04
N TYR A 126 -0.83 -19.64 -11.97
CA TYR A 126 0.43 -20.12 -11.43
C TYR A 126 0.30 -20.76 -10.05
N GLY A 127 -0.89 -20.72 -9.43
CA GLY A 127 -1.13 -21.27 -8.10
C GLY A 127 -0.50 -20.48 -6.96
N LEU A 128 -0.06 -19.22 -7.20
CA LEU A 128 0.46 -18.37 -6.14
C LEU A 128 -0.71 -17.89 -5.27
N GLU A 129 -0.73 -18.26 -3.99
CA GLU A 129 -1.76 -17.77 -3.08
C GLU A 129 -1.58 -16.27 -2.81
N THR A 130 -2.58 -15.46 -3.15
CA THR A 130 -2.52 -14.01 -3.00
C THR A 130 -3.64 -13.49 -2.10
N ILE A 131 -3.35 -12.49 -1.26
CA ILE A 131 -4.34 -11.77 -0.44
C ILE A 131 -4.11 -10.28 -0.59
N GLY A 132 -5.08 -9.56 -1.15
CA GLY A 132 -5.08 -8.10 -1.24
C GLY A 132 -5.91 -7.46 -0.13
N LEU A 133 -5.32 -6.56 0.64
CA LEU A 133 -6.01 -5.85 1.70
C LEU A 133 -6.32 -4.43 1.25
N ARG A 134 -7.60 -4.10 1.02
CA ARG A 134 -8.05 -2.75 0.63
C ARG A 134 -8.07 -1.84 1.85
N TYR A 135 -6.89 -1.40 2.26
CA TYR A 135 -6.78 -0.47 3.39
C TYR A 135 -7.59 0.82 3.16
N PHE A 136 -8.33 1.20 4.18
CA PHE A 136 -8.90 2.53 4.31
C PHE A 136 -7.84 3.50 4.89
N ASN A 137 -8.23 4.59 5.52
CA ASN A 137 -7.27 5.60 5.97
C ASN A 137 -6.54 5.11 7.23
N VAL A 138 -5.44 4.38 7.05
CA VAL A 138 -4.63 3.88 8.16
C VAL A 138 -3.94 5.05 8.85
N PHE A 139 -4.02 5.08 10.18
CA PHE A 139 -3.36 6.07 11.02
C PHE A 139 -2.73 5.41 12.25
N GLY A 140 -1.75 6.08 12.85
CA GLY A 140 -1.16 5.55 14.08
C GLY A 140 0.18 6.16 14.43
N ARG A 141 0.81 5.54 15.42
CA ARG A 141 2.13 5.93 15.92
C ARG A 141 3.16 5.97 14.79
N LYS A 142 4.10 6.91 14.87
CA LYS A 142 5.20 7.10 13.89
C LYS A 142 4.76 7.56 12.51
N GLN A 143 3.50 7.88 12.29
CA GLN A 143 3.06 8.48 11.05
C GLN A 143 3.64 9.91 10.94
N ASP A 144 4.37 10.18 9.85
CA ASP A 144 5.01 11.49 9.63
C ASP A 144 3.95 12.55 9.27
N PRO A 145 3.76 13.58 10.12
CA PRO A 145 2.80 14.66 9.83
C PRO A 145 3.24 15.58 8.67
N ASN A 146 4.54 15.58 8.33
CA ASN A 146 5.12 16.39 7.26
C ASN A 146 5.34 15.60 5.97
N GLY A 147 5.06 14.31 5.98
CA GLY A 147 5.19 13.46 4.81
C GLY A 147 4.33 13.97 3.65
N ALA A 148 4.75 13.70 2.42
CA ALA A 148 4.02 14.08 1.20
C ALA A 148 2.57 13.53 1.19
N TYR A 149 2.26 12.63 2.10
CA TYR A 149 0.97 11.94 2.31
C TYR A 149 0.44 12.10 3.72
N ALA A 150 0.85 13.16 4.43
CA ALA A 150 0.37 13.39 5.77
C ALA A 150 -1.17 13.38 5.77
N ALA A 151 -1.72 12.32 6.36
CA ALA A 151 -3.16 12.14 6.51
C ALA A 151 -3.74 13.22 7.42
N VAL A 152 -5.05 13.39 7.39
CA VAL A 152 -5.74 14.44 8.14
C VAL A 152 -5.45 14.39 9.64
N ILE A 153 -5.44 13.19 10.24
CA ILE A 153 -5.21 13.01 11.70
C ILE A 153 -3.85 13.58 12.13
N PRO A 154 -2.69 13.13 11.61
CA PRO A 154 -1.41 13.67 12.05
C PRO A 154 -1.23 15.16 11.73
N LYS A 155 -1.82 15.66 10.63
CA LYS A 155 -1.80 17.09 10.31
C LYS A 155 -2.57 17.91 11.34
N PHE A 156 -3.79 17.52 11.68
CA PHE A 156 -4.61 18.23 12.64
C PHE A 156 -3.97 18.21 14.03
N VAL A 157 -3.46 17.07 14.47
CA VAL A 157 -2.72 16.97 15.74
C VAL A 157 -1.54 17.94 15.76
N MET A 158 -0.75 17.98 14.70
CA MET A 158 0.42 18.87 14.61
C MET A 158 0.04 20.35 14.62
N GLN A 159 -1.01 20.74 13.87
CA GLN A 159 -1.51 22.12 13.86
C GLN A 159 -2.00 22.54 15.25
N LEU A 160 -2.82 21.72 15.90
CA LEU A 160 -3.31 21.98 17.26
C LEU A 160 -2.16 22.09 18.29
N MET A 161 -1.16 21.23 18.21
CA MET A 161 0.03 21.30 19.08
C MET A 161 0.83 22.60 18.89
N ARG A 162 0.76 23.22 17.70
CA ARG A 162 1.39 24.50 17.40
C ARG A 162 0.49 25.71 17.74
N GLY A 163 -0.72 25.48 18.26
CA GLY A 163 -1.72 26.52 18.47
C GLY A 163 -2.33 27.06 17.17
N GLU A 164 -2.19 26.33 16.07
CA GLU A 164 -2.75 26.68 14.76
C GLU A 164 -4.14 26.05 14.61
N SER A 165 -5.05 26.73 13.91
CA SER A 165 -6.36 26.16 13.56
C SER A 165 -6.21 25.13 12.44
N PRO A 166 -6.80 23.93 12.56
CA PRO A 166 -6.82 22.97 11.47
C PRO A 166 -7.51 23.49 10.23
N VAL A 167 -6.91 23.24 9.07
CA VAL A 167 -7.50 23.61 7.78
C VAL A 167 -8.40 22.49 7.29
N ILE A 168 -9.71 22.77 7.20
CA ILE A 168 -10.72 21.86 6.67
C ILE A 168 -10.90 22.14 5.19
N ASN A 169 -10.73 21.13 4.34
CA ASN A 169 -10.98 21.26 2.91
C ASN A 169 -12.48 21.07 2.62
N GLY A 170 -13.04 21.95 1.79
CA GLY A 170 -14.47 21.92 1.44
C GLY A 170 -15.35 22.47 2.56
N ASP A 171 -16.55 21.91 2.69
CA ASP A 171 -17.59 22.35 3.63
C ASP A 171 -17.55 21.63 5.00
N GLY A 172 -16.59 20.74 5.20
CA GLY A 172 -16.45 19.97 6.43
C GLY A 172 -17.35 18.73 6.54
N ASN A 173 -18.20 18.46 5.56
CA ASN A 173 -19.14 17.34 5.59
C ASN A 173 -18.55 16.01 5.07
N TYR A 174 -17.30 16.00 4.62
CA TYR A 174 -16.64 14.77 4.16
C TYR A 174 -16.34 13.84 5.33
N SER A 175 -16.84 12.62 5.25
CA SER A 175 -16.50 11.53 6.18
C SER A 175 -15.46 10.59 5.57
N ARG A 176 -14.69 9.93 6.44
CA ARG A 176 -13.73 8.88 6.06
C ARG A 176 -13.79 7.78 7.11
N ASP A 177 -13.53 6.57 6.65
CA ASP A 177 -13.28 5.45 7.54
C ASP A 177 -11.79 5.42 7.91
N PHE A 178 -11.49 5.29 9.20
CA PHE A 178 -10.12 5.30 9.73
C PHE A 178 -9.81 3.97 10.40
N THR A 179 -8.66 3.38 10.02
CA THR A 179 -8.15 2.14 10.60
C THR A 179 -6.92 2.43 11.44
N TYR A 180 -6.96 2.10 12.74
CA TYR A 180 -5.79 2.24 13.59
C TYR A 180 -4.73 1.19 13.25
N ILE A 181 -3.45 1.59 13.23
CA ILE A 181 -2.35 0.73 12.73
C ILE A 181 -2.24 -0.60 13.48
N ASP A 182 -2.56 -0.65 14.76
CA ASP A 182 -2.48 -1.89 15.53
C ASP A 182 -3.59 -2.91 15.16
N ASN A 183 -4.56 -2.49 14.32
CA ASN A 183 -5.60 -3.37 13.75
C ASN A 183 -5.24 -3.87 12.32
N VAL A 184 -4.12 -3.42 11.78
CA VAL A 184 -3.61 -3.83 10.47
C VAL A 184 -2.62 -4.97 10.62
#